data_c80bc990494c47508359b4a3aa58c47d
#
_entry.id   c80bc990494c47508359b4a3aa58c47d
#
_cell.length_a   1.000
_cell.length_b   1.000
_cell.length_c   1.000
_cell.angle_alpha   90.00
_cell.angle_beta   90.00
_cell.angle_gamma   90.00
#
_symmetry.space_group_name_H-M   'P 1'
#
loop_
_entity.id
_entity.type
_entity.pdbx_description
1 polymer ?
#
loop_
_entity_poly.entity_id
_entity_poly.type
_entity_poly.pdbx_seq_one_letter_code
_entity_poly.pdbx_strand_id
1 'polypeptide(L)'
;MMQCKVKMESNLILDAVSGLQFYDGADVYIRELLANAIDACNTRAALEYSWGTEFLEMEEARMMNSMRPPYQPKISIVYNSMTQRLMVEDNGIGMNGQDIERYVSKVGKSYYTSESFGRQQLDYEPVSQFGIGMMSCFTVSRAMLIEAKKDKCVNTAWNIADQQDIEAITAKWLEGTDEIEYITSNRGTSGTKITLVLKPQYAMRLTHQGMVQAVRRYLMYPPFPIEVVYDQKKAVLEDPNPILDNPLADIAGIVSIPIADEELEGFIWLYNGKYERMRVESRLYQQNFLVTEGEACNGLQPEWVQHMSCRLHLKKRFLTLPMNRSGLVKDEKYQQLREKIGQKIVKYFTKSPLTLNLYLSDGKKSVLTEYESEMELLAKAVTVDVFLKGQTVELPIDTIVHGFEGKAIRIAFITQGLFDYYRKNYQMDFRRFLKENKLIVFEKNRDIFCQMMAPYRKSQRYIISDCPGIIYDEMVADFHMVRSVV
;
A
#
# COMPACT_ATOMS: atom_id res chain seq x y z
N MET A 1 -27.43 -36.83 -1.89
CA MET A 1 -27.31 -35.35 -2.02
C MET A 1 -27.40 -34.81 -0.61
N MET A 2 -26.37 -34.09 -0.20
CA MET A 2 -26.33 -33.43 1.10
C MET A 2 -26.62 -31.95 0.88
N GLN A 3 -27.22 -31.30 1.87
CA GLN A 3 -27.56 -29.87 1.80
C GLN A 3 -27.07 -29.19 3.08
N CYS A 4 -26.50 -28.02 2.96
CA CYS A 4 -26.24 -27.18 4.11
C CYS A 4 -26.81 -25.77 3.88
N LYS A 5 -27.34 -25.18 4.96
CA LYS A 5 -27.87 -23.82 4.93
C LYS A 5 -26.79 -22.80 5.09
N VAL A 6 -26.83 -21.77 4.26
CA VAL A 6 -25.97 -20.60 4.39
C VAL A 6 -26.41 -19.81 5.62
N LYS A 7 -25.48 -19.58 6.54
CA LYS A 7 -25.72 -18.80 7.76
C LYS A 7 -24.78 -17.59 7.76
N MET A 8 -25.32 -16.46 8.11
CA MET A 8 -24.54 -15.23 8.30
C MET A 8 -24.36 -14.99 9.79
N GLU A 9 -23.17 -14.69 10.25
CA GLU A 9 -22.96 -14.33 11.65
C GLU A 9 -23.65 -12.99 11.97
N SER A 10 -24.27 -12.90 13.15
CA SER A 10 -25.18 -11.80 13.51
C SER A 10 -24.51 -10.41 13.46
N ASN A 11 -23.21 -10.34 13.72
CA ASN A 11 -22.42 -9.10 13.65
C ASN A 11 -22.18 -8.61 12.22
N LEU A 12 -22.36 -9.51 11.23
CA LEU A 12 -22.13 -9.23 9.81
C LEU A 12 -23.37 -8.76 9.08
N ILE A 13 -24.56 -8.97 9.64
CA ILE A 13 -25.81 -8.61 8.98
C ILE A 13 -25.92 -7.10 8.80
N LEU A 14 -25.50 -6.32 9.79
CA LEU A 14 -25.49 -4.86 9.74
C LEU A 14 -24.42 -4.33 8.74
N ASP A 15 -23.24 -4.93 8.74
CA ASP A 15 -22.15 -4.54 7.84
C ASP A 15 -22.39 -5.06 6.41
N ALA A 16 -23.02 -6.23 6.24
CA ALA A 16 -23.34 -6.78 4.93
C ALA A 16 -24.54 -6.09 4.25
N VAL A 17 -25.54 -5.66 5.00
CA VAL A 17 -26.67 -4.87 4.45
C VAL A 17 -26.21 -3.49 4.02
N SER A 18 -25.28 -2.88 4.75
CA SER A 18 -24.54 -1.70 4.28
C SER A 18 -23.50 -2.04 3.21
N GLY A 19 -22.94 -3.24 3.20
CA GLY A 19 -21.80 -3.68 2.40
C GLY A 19 -22.10 -4.27 1.02
N LEU A 20 -23.34 -4.69 0.74
CA LEU A 20 -23.72 -5.13 -0.62
C LEU A 20 -23.72 -3.98 -1.65
N GLN A 21 -23.71 -2.73 -1.19
CA GLN A 21 -23.43 -1.54 -2.02
C GLN A 21 -21.92 -1.25 -2.19
N PHE A 22 -21.02 -2.00 -1.53
CA PHE A 22 -19.59 -1.65 -1.37
C PHE A 22 -18.63 -2.37 -2.30
N TYR A 23 -19.09 -3.23 -3.18
CA TYR A 23 -18.20 -3.77 -4.21
C TYR A 23 -18.15 -2.82 -5.42
N ASP A 24 -17.48 -1.68 -5.23
CA ASP A 24 -17.14 -0.76 -6.31
C ASP A 24 -16.05 -1.37 -7.21
N GLY A 25 -16.45 -2.23 -8.10
CA GLY A 25 -15.56 -2.80 -9.11
C GLY A 25 -16.08 -4.14 -9.63
N ALA A 26 -16.31 -4.21 -10.93
CA ALA A 26 -16.75 -5.44 -11.59
C ALA A 26 -15.78 -6.62 -11.41
N ASP A 27 -14.55 -6.38 -10.91
CA ASP A 27 -13.47 -7.37 -10.88
C ASP A 27 -13.11 -7.88 -9.46
N VAL A 28 -13.82 -7.44 -8.41
CA VAL A 28 -13.51 -7.83 -7.01
C VAL A 28 -13.56 -9.35 -6.82
N TYR A 29 -14.47 -10.04 -7.50
CA TYR A 29 -14.55 -11.50 -7.46
C TYR A 29 -13.25 -12.19 -7.92
N ILE A 30 -12.52 -11.61 -8.90
CA ILE A 30 -11.22 -12.13 -9.34
C ILE A 30 -10.21 -12.03 -8.19
N ARG A 31 -10.16 -10.89 -7.50
CA ARG A 31 -9.28 -10.71 -6.33
C ARG A 31 -9.54 -11.76 -5.26
N GLU A 32 -10.80 -11.99 -4.90
CA GLU A 32 -11.16 -12.90 -3.83
C GLU A 32 -10.87 -14.37 -4.21
N LEU A 33 -11.19 -14.77 -5.43
CA LEU A 33 -10.90 -16.13 -5.91
C LEU A 33 -9.37 -16.36 -6.02
N LEU A 34 -8.64 -15.35 -6.49
CA LEU A 34 -7.20 -15.41 -6.62
C LEU A 34 -6.52 -15.48 -5.23
N ALA A 35 -6.97 -14.67 -4.27
CA ALA A 35 -6.46 -14.71 -2.90
C ALA A 35 -6.68 -16.09 -2.26
N ASN A 36 -7.89 -16.66 -2.40
CA ASN A 36 -8.19 -18.00 -1.88
C ASN A 36 -7.32 -19.08 -2.53
N ALA A 37 -7.11 -19.02 -3.84
CA ALA A 37 -6.29 -19.98 -4.57
C ALA A 37 -4.81 -19.88 -4.18
N ILE A 38 -4.27 -18.66 -4.04
CA ILE A 38 -2.88 -18.44 -3.59
C ILE A 38 -2.70 -18.93 -2.15
N ASP A 39 -3.64 -18.59 -1.25
CA ASP A 39 -3.57 -19.07 0.14
C ASP A 39 -3.64 -20.58 0.23
N ALA A 40 -4.49 -21.24 -0.58
CA ALA A 40 -4.58 -22.68 -0.61
C ALA A 40 -3.25 -23.34 -1.08
N CYS A 41 -2.63 -22.76 -2.11
CA CYS A 41 -1.34 -23.24 -2.63
C CYS A 41 -0.19 -22.99 -1.64
N ASN A 42 -0.10 -21.80 -1.06
CA ASN A 42 0.94 -21.45 -0.08
C ASN A 42 0.82 -22.30 1.19
N THR A 43 -0.40 -22.52 1.67
CA THR A 43 -0.65 -23.39 2.83
C THR A 43 -0.20 -24.83 2.54
N ARG A 44 -0.49 -25.36 1.35
CA ARG A 44 -0.01 -26.68 0.96
C ARG A 44 1.52 -26.73 0.91
N ALA A 45 2.16 -25.73 0.29
CA ALA A 45 3.61 -25.64 0.23
C ALA A 45 4.25 -25.60 1.63
N ALA A 46 3.69 -24.80 2.54
CA ALA A 46 4.18 -24.70 3.92
C ALA A 46 4.01 -26.01 4.68
N LEU A 47 2.89 -26.71 4.51
CA LEU A 47 2.64 -28.02 5.12
C LEU A 47 3.60 -29.09 4.57
N GLU A 48 3.80 -29.16 3.26
CA GLU A 48 4.72 -30.11 2.66
C GLU A 48 6.19 -29.84 3.06
N TYR A 49 6.55 -28.57 3.26
CA TYR A 49 7.88 -28.19 3.75
C TYR A 49 8.08 -28.58 5.21
N SER A 50 7.13 -28.28 6.10
CA SER A 50 7.22 -28.65 7.52
C SER A 50 7.28 -30.19 7.69
N TRP A 51 6.54 -30.92 6.89
CA TRP A 51 6.61 -32.36 6.81
C TRP A 51 7.99 -32.85 6.41
N GLY A 52 8.58 -32.24 5.39
CA GLY A 52 9.93 -32.62 4.94
C GLY A 52 10.99 -32.41 6.01
N THR A 53 10.85 -31.38 6.85
CA THR A 53 11.81 -31.08 7.92
C THR A 53 11.66 -32.01 9.13
N GLU A 54 10.43 -32.30 9.58
CA GLU A 54 10.19 -33.23 10.70
C GLU A 54 10.48 -34.69 10.33
N PHE A 55 10.24 -35.08 9.08
CA PHE A 55 10.51 -36.45 8.59
C PHE A 55 11.97 -36.72 8.21
N LEU A 56 12.80 -35.68 8.04
CA LEU A 56 14.22 -35.84 7.72
C LEU A 56 15.04 -36.53 8.85
N GLU A 57 14.48 -36.66 10.04
CA GLU A 57 15.08 -37.42 11.12
C GLU A 57 14.84 -38.94 11.03
N MET A 58 13.90 -39.39 10.18
CA MET A 58 13.65 -40.82 9.93
C MET A 58 14.17 -41.24 8.56
N GLU A 59 15.09 -42.20 8.50
CA GLU A 59 15.71 -42.69 7.25
C GLU A 59 14.70 -43.21 6.22
N GLU A 60 13.58 -43.80 6.65
CA GLU A 60 12.51 -44.28 5.76
C GLU A 60 11.78 -43.16 5.03
N ALA A 61 11.65 -42.00 5.65
CA ALA A 61 11.01 -40.83 5.05
C ALA A 61 11.90 -40.12 4.01
N ARG A 62 13.24 -40.24 4.15
CA ARG A 62 14.17 -39.77 3.13
C ARG A 62 13.99 -40.56 1.81
N MET A 63 13.76 -41.86 1.87
CA MET A 63 13.49 -42.68 0.68
C MET A 63 12.14 -42.34 0.03
N MET A 64 11.06 -42.12 0.80
CA MET A 64 9.76 -41.76 0.28
C MET A 64 9.71 -40.33 -0.31
N ASN A 65 10.40 -39.38 0.30
CA ASN A 65 10.46 -37.99 -0.20
C ASN A 65 11.30 -37.87 -1.48
N SER A 66 12.32 -38.72 -1.66
CA SER A 66 13.12 -38.74 -2.90
C SER A 66 12.34 -39.27 -4.11
N MET A 67 11.21 -39.94 -3.89
CA MET A 67 10.36 -40.50 -4.96
C MET A 67 9.17 -39.60 -5.34
N ARG A 68 8.83 -38.57 -4.55
CA ARG A 68 7.79 -37.61 -4.90
C ARG A 68 8.43 -36.39 -5.52
N PRO A 69 7.97 -35.94 -6.72
CA PRO A 69 8.37 -34.65 -7.22
C PRO A 69 7.90 -33.55 -6.23
N PRO A 70 8.75 -32.55 -5.98
CA PRO A 70 8.39 -31.45 -5.09
C PRO A 70 7.07 -30.79 -5.57
N TYR A 71 6.22 -30.41 -4.63
CA TYR A 71 4.97 -29.73 -4.94
C TYR A 71 5.24 -28.45 -5.75
N GLN A 72 4.57 -28.33 -6.87
CA GLN A 72 4.62 -27.15 -7.71
C GLN A 72 3.23 -26.47 -7.69
N PRO A 73 3.10 -25.31 -7.04
CA PRO A 73 1.86 -24.54 -7.04
C PRO A 73 1.42 -24.21 -8.46
N LYS A 74 0.13 -24.35 -8.73
CA LYS A 74 -0.45 -24.03 -10.02
C LYS A 74 -1.82 -23.38 -9.83
N ILE A 75 -2.04 -22.23 -10.49
CA ILE A 75 -3.32 -21.58 -10.58
C ILE A 75 -3.64 -21.33 -12.06
N SER A 76 -4.88 -21.59 -12.46
CA SER A 76 -5.39 -21.25 -13.77
C SER A 76 -6.72 -20.52 -13.68
N ILE A 77 -6.87 -19.47 -14.49
CA ILE A 77 -8.10 -18.71 -14.68
C ILE A 77 -8.53 -18.88 -16.11
N VAL A 78 -9.62 -19.60 -16.34
CA VAL A 78 -10.08 -20.01 -17.67
C VAL A 78 -11.48 -19.49 -17.94
N TYR A 79 -11.66 -18.73 -18.99
CA TYR A 79 -12.99 -18.33 -19.47
C TYR A 79 -13.31 -19.00 -20.82
N ASN A 80 -14.52 -19.53 -20.88
CA ASN A 80 -15.10 -20.09 -22.11
C ASN A 80 -16.29 -19.24 -22.55
N SER A 81 -16.13 -18.55 -23.69
CA SER A 81 -17.12 -17.60 -24.20
C SER A 81 -18.41 -18.28 -24.66
N MET A 82 -18.34 -19.51 -25.18
CA MET A 82 -19.52 -20.26 -25.65
C MET A 82 -20.44 -20.65 -24.49
N THR A 83 -19.86 -21.06 -23.36
CA THR A 83 -20.63 -21.50 -22.17
C THR A 83 -20.83 -20.38 -21.17
N GLN A 84 -20.19 -19.22 -21.36
CA GLN A 84 -20.16 -18.09 -20.43
C GLN A 84 -19.72 -18.49 -19.01
N ARG A 85 -18.74 -19.40 -18.92
CA ARG A 85 -18.22 -19.91 -17.66
C ARG A 85 -16.81 -19.41 -17.43
N LEU A 86 -16.61 -18.83 -16.25
CA LEU A 86 -15.28 -18.49 -15.76
C LEU A 86 -14.89 -19.52 -14.70
N MET A 87 -13.73 -20.11 -14.83
CA MET A 87 -13.18 -21.11 -13.93
C MET A 87 -11.89 -20.58 -13.29
N VAL A 88 -11.77 -20.73 -11.98
CA VAL A 88 -10.50 -20.53 -11.26
C VAL A 88 -10.18 -21.85 -10.59
N GLU A 89 -9.03 -22.41 -10.93
CA GLU A 89 -8.56 -23.70 -10.44
C GLU A 89 -7.18 -23.61 -9.84
N ASP A 90 -7.03 -24.17 -8.64
CA ASP A 90 -5.77 -24.35 -7.93
C ASP A 90 -5.51 -25.83 -7.63
N ASN A 91 -4.23 -26.16 -7.39
CA ASN A 91 -3.81 -27.45 -6.88
C ASN A 91 -3.37 -27.38 -5.41
N GLY A 92 -3.93 -26.45 -4.64
CA GLY A 92 -3.64 -26.22 -3.22
C GLY A 92 -4.19 -27.31 -2.29
N ILE A 93 -4.46 -26.93 -1.03
CA ILE A 93 -4.96 -27.85 0.01
C ILE A 93 -6.36 -28.41 -0.27
N GLY A 94 -7.17 -27.77 -1.12
CA GLY A 94 -8.52 -28.16 -1.43
C GLY A 94 -9.49 -28.13 -0.23
N MET A 95 -10.67 -28.71 -0.42
CA MET A 95 -11.76 -28.77 0.57
C MET A 95 -12.47 -30.12 0.55
N ASN A 96 -13.09 -30.48 1.67
CA ASN A 96 -14.02 -31.61 1.78
C ASN A 96 -15.43 -31.12 2.18
N GLY A 97 -16.39 -32.04 2.38
CA GLY A 97 -17.77 -31.71 2.75
C GLY A 97 -17.87 -30.92 4.06
N GLN A 98 -17.04 -31.27 5.06
CA GLN A 98 -17.03 -30.56 6.34
C GLN A 98 -16.54 -29.12 6.20
N ASP A 99 -15.62 -28.86 5.26
CA ASP A 99 -15.13 -27.48 5.01
C ASP A 99 -16.22 -26.63 4.35
N ILE A 100 -17.07 -27.22 3.47
CA ILE A 100 -18.25 -26.56 2.93
C ILE A 100 -19.21 -26.16 4.06
N GLU A 101 -19.50 -27.06 4.98
CA GLU A 101 -20.42 -26.81 6.10
C GLU A 101 -19.88 -25.84 7.14
N ARG A 102 -18.57 -25.86 7.40
CA ARG A 102 -17.94 -25.07 8.48
C ARG A 102 -17.54 -23.66 8.04
N TYR A 103 -17.13 -23.51 6.77
CA TYR A 103 -16.53 -22.27 6.29
C TYR A 103 -17.29 -21.67 5.11
N VAL A 104 -17.58 -22.44 4.04
CA VAL A 104 -18.23 -21.88 2.85
C VAL A 104 -19.68 -21.49 3.12
N SER A 105 -20.43 -22.32 3.85
CA SER A 105 -21.82 -22.02 4.22
C SER A 105 -21.96 -21.01 5.38
N LYS A 106 -20.87 -20.64 6.04
CA LYS A 106 -20.88 -19.67 7.14
C LYS A 106 -20.18 -18.40 6.72
N VAL A 107 -20.97 -17.49 6.19
CA VAL A 107 -20.47 -16.17 5.79
C VAL A 107 -19.85 -15.44 6.99
N GLY A 108 -18.60 -15.03 6.85
CA GLY A 108 -17.80 -14.42 7.92
C GLY A 108 -16.88 -15.37 8.66
N LYS A 109 -16.89 -16.67 8.31
CA LYS A 109 -15.93 -17.64 8.83
C LYS A 109 -14.90 -18.01 7.76
N SER A 110 -13.61 -17.96 8.13
CA SER A 110 -12.53 -18.41 7.27
C SER A 110 -11.82 -19.60 7.92
N TYR A 111 -11.43 -20.58 7.10
CA TYR A 111 -10.52 -21.64 7.53
C TYR A 111 -9.21 -21.06 8.11
N TYR A 112 -8.69 -20.02 7.47
CA TYR A 112 -7.42 -19.40 7.83
C TYR A 112 -7.42 -18.61 9.15
N THR A 113 -8.59 -18.33 9.71
CA THR A 113 -8.75 -17.74 11.07
C THR A 113 -9.23 -18.77 12.09
N SER A 114 -9.37 -20.03 11.69
CA SER A 114 -9.85 -21.10 12.58
C SER A 114 -8.73 -21.58 13.53
N GLU A 115 -9.16 -22.13 14.66
CA GLU A 115 -8.26 -22.78 15.61
C GLU A 115 -7.48 -23.93 14.99
N SER A 116 -8.13 -24.69 14.08
CA SER A 116 -7.49 -25.80 13.36
C SER A 116 -6.35 -25.35 12.45
N PHE A 117 -6.45 -24.16 11.85
CA PHE A 117 -5.35 -23.57 11.10
C PHE A 117 -4.25 -23.06 12.04
N GLY A 118 -4.62 -22.35 13.11
CA GLY A 118 -3.65 -21.81 14.08
C GLY A 118 -2.80 -22.89 14.77
N ARG A 119 -3.36 -24.08 14.99
CA ARG A 119 -2.63 -25.23 15.57
C ARG A 119 -1.52 -25.76 14.66
N GLN A 120 -1.54 -25.47 13.35
CA GLN A 120 -0.53 -25.94 12.42
C GLN A 120 0.79 -25.15 12.52
N GLN A 121 0.79 -24.00 13.18
CA GLN A 121 1.96 -23.14 13.44
C GLN A 121 2.83 -22.90 12.18
N LEU A 122 2.18 -22.71 11.03
CA LEU A 122 2.87 -22.48 9.77
C LEU A 122 3.53 -21.11 9.76
N ASP A 123 4.75 -21.03 9.25
CA ASP A 123 5.45 -19.76 8.97
C ASP A 123 4.88 -19.11 7.70
N TYR A 124 3.57 -18.91 7.71
CA TYR A 124 2.82 -18.32 6.61
C TYR A 124 1.59 -17.57 7.14
N GLU A 125 1.41 -16.33 6.69
CA GLU A 125 0.29 -15.49 7.06
C GLU A 125 -0.68 -15.33 5.88
N PRO A 126 -1.88 -15.96 5.93
CA PRO A 126 -2.85 -15.92 4.83
C PRO A 126 -3.43 -14.53 4.60
N VAL A 127 -3.75 -14.22 3.34
CA VAL A 127 -4.46 -13.01 2.93
C VAL A 127 -5.97 -13.14 3.19
N SER A 128 -6.54 -14.35 2.95
CA SER A 128 -7.98 -14.64 3.02
C SER A 128 -8.47 -14.88 4.43
N GLN A 129 -9.02 -13.84 5.11
CA GLN A 129 -9.36 -13.92 6.53
C GLN A 129 -10.83 -13.73 6.86
N PHE A 130 -11.58 -13.02 5.99
CA PHE A 130 -12.91 -12.54 6.37
C PHE A 130 -14.05 -13.52 6.07
N GLY A 131 -13.85 -14.53 5.22
CA GLY A 131 -14.86 -15.50 4.88
C GLY A 131 -16.09 -14.96 4.13
N ILE A 132 -15.99 -13.76 3.53
CA ILE A 132 -17.07 -13.12 2.76
C ILE A 132 -16.77 -13.08 1.26
N GLY A 133 -15.54 -13.34 0.86
CA GLY A 133 -15.06 -13.14 -0.52
C GLY A 133 -15.86 -13.92 -1.57
N MET A 134 -16.30 -15.13 -1.25
CA MET A 134 -17.07 -15.94 -2.18
C MET A 134 -18.44 -15.33 -2.53
N MET A 135 -19.04 -14.54 -1.62
CA MET A 135 -20.30 -13.83 -1.89
C MET A 135 -20.15 -12.79 -3.01
N SER A 136 -18.96 -12.20 -3.17
CA SER A 136 -18.69 -11.24 -4.25
C SER A 136 -18.86 -11.86 -5.64
N CYS A 137 -18.74 -13.17 -5.77
CA CYS A 137 -18.95 -13.87 -7.04
C CYS A 137 -20.37 -13.71 -7.59
N PHE A 138 -21.38 -13.54 -6.72
CA PHE A 138 -22.77 -13.35 -7.16
C PHE A 138 -23.07 -11.95 -7.70
N THR A 139 -22.15 -11.01 -7.55
CA THR A 139 -22.26 -9.72 -8.26
C THR A 139 -22.24 -9.94 -9.79
N VAL A 140 -21.44 -10.91 -10.25
CA VAL A 140 -21.21 -11.19 -11.69
C VAL A 140 -21.80 -12.53 -12.17
N SER A 141 -22.15 -13.45 -11.28
CA SER A 141 -22.62 -14.79 -11.62
C SER A 141 -24.00 -15.09 -11.05
N ARG A 142 -24.73 -15.99 -11.70
CA ARG A 142 -26.00 -16.55 -11.24
C ARG A 142 -25.87 -17.91 -10.57
N ALA A 143 -24.72 -18.56 -10.73
CA ALA A 143 -24.43 -19.83 -10.09
C ALA A 143 -22.92 -19.99 -9.89
N MET A 144 -22.56 -20.67 -8.82
CA MET A 144 -21.20 -21.09 -8.51
C MET A 144 -21.18 -22.61 -8.32
N LEU A 145 -20.25 -23.28 -9.00
CA LEU A 145 -19.95 -24.69 -8.84
C LEU A 145 -18.57 -24.82 -8.22
N ILE A 146 -18.43 -25.66 -7.20
CA ILE A 146 -17.19 -25.91 -6.47
C ILE A 146 -16.86 -27.38 -6.62
N GLU A 147 -15.78 -27.71 -7.29
CA GLU A 147 -15.22 -29.07 -7.40
C GLU A 147 -13.92 -29.09 -6.58
N ALA A 148 -13.89 -29.84 -5.50
CA ALA A 148 -12.72 -29.83 -4.61
C ALA A 148 -12.37 -31.22 -4.11
N LYS A 149 -11.08 -31.40 -3.81
CA LYS A 149 -10.54 -32.55 -3.09
C LYS A 149 -9.50 -32.07 -2.10
N LYS A 150 -9.68 -32.39 -0.83
CA LYS A 150 -8.75 -32.02 0.22
C LYS A 150 -7.46 -32.79 0.07
N ASP A 151 -6.31 -32.15 0.26
CA ASP A 151 -5.02 -32.82 0.22
C ASP A 151 -4.75 -33.62 1.51
N LYS A 152 -4.06 -34.73 1.38
CA LYS A 152 -3.74 -35.60 2.51
C LYS A 152 -2.81 -34.91 3.53
N CYS A 153 -1.96 -33.97 3.10
CA CYS A 153 -1.06 -33.22 3.99
C CYS A 153 -1.79 -32.42 5.07
N VAL A 154 -3.07 -32.06 4.86
CA VAL A 154 -3.86 -31.31 5.84
C VAL A 154 -4.44 -32.20 6.95
N ASN A 155 -4.50 -33.50 6.74
CA ASN A 155 -5.13 -34.44 7.69
C ASN A 155 -4.18 -35.01 8.74
N THR A 156 -2.99 -34.57 8.81
CA THR A 156 -1.96 -35.10 9.70
C THR A 156 -1.97 -34.48 11.09
N ALA A 157 -3.05 -34.71 11.78
CA ALA A 157 -2.91 -35.03 13.18
C ALA A 157 -2.49 -36.52 13.27
N TRP A 158 -1.21 -36.82 13.18
CA TRP A 158 -0.46 -37.96 13.71
C TRP A 158 -1.13 -39.36 13.77
N ASN A 159 -2.30 -39.57 13.13
CA ASN A 159 -2.96 -40.85 13.08
C ASN A 159 -2.81 -41.46 11.66
N ILE A 160 -1.81 -42.25 11.47
CA ILE A 160 -1.62 -43.13 10.29
C ILE A 160 -2.87 -44.04 10.05
N ALA A 161 -3.72 -44.22 11.04
CA ALA A 161 -4.95 -45.02 10.95
C ALA A 161 -6.11 -44.32 10.21
N ASP A 162 -6.11 -43.00 10.09
CA ASP A 162 -7.18 -42.23 9.43
C ASP A 162 -6.87 -41.87 7.96
N GLN A 163 -5.98 -42.62 7.30
CA GLN A 163 -5.75 -42.49 5.86
C GLN A 163 -6.91 -43.05 5.01
N GLN A 164 -8.16 -42.84 5.43
CA GLN A 164 -9.30 -43.04 4.55
C GLN A 164 -9.17 -42.09 3.35
N ASP A 165 -9.44 -42.60 2.15
CA ASP A 165 -9.43 -41.82 0.94
C ASP A 165 -10.36 -40.58 1.13
N ILE A 166 -9.76 -39.38 1.12
CA ILE A 166 -10.51 -38.18 1.27
C ILE A 166 -11.40 -38.04 0.05
N GLU A 167 -12.71 -38.14 0.27
CA GLU A 167 -13.68 -38.01 -0.80
C GLU A 167 -13.62 -36.62 -1.42
N ALA A 168 -13.58 -36.57 -2.75
CA ALA A 168 -13.78 -35.35 -3.48
C ALA A 168 -15.25 -34.95 -3.45
N ILE A 169 -15.53 -33.67 -3.58
CA ILE A 169 -16.88 -33.11 -3.55
C ILE A 169 -17.18 -32.26 -4.79
N THR A 170 -18.44 -32.21 -5.16
CA THR A 170 -18.98 -31.20 -6.06
C THR A 170 -20.13 -30.51 -5.36
N ALA A 171 -20.01 -29.20 -5.17
CA ALA A 171 -21.03 -28.36 -4.55
C ALA A 171 -21.60 -27.35 -5.56
N LYS A 172 -22.87 -26.97 -5.38
CA LYS A 172 -23.58 -25.99 -6.21
C LYS A 172 -24.25 -24.97 -5.32
N TRP A 173 -24.04 -23.72 -5.61
CA TRP A 173 -24.69 -22.60 -4.95
C TRP A 173 -25.30 -21.66 -5.98
N LEU A 174 -26.59 -21.37 -5.83
CA LEU A 174 -27.34 -20.49 -6.74
C LEU A 174 -27.49 -19.08 -6.14
N GLU A 175 -27.50 -18.09 -6.99
CA GLU A 175 -27.82 -16.72 -6.60
C GLU A 175 -29.19 -16.64 -5.94
N GLY A 176 -29.27 -15.94 -4.81
CA GLY A 176 -30.53 -15.74 -4.08
C GLY A 176 -31.02 -16.94 -3.26
N THR A 177 -30.23 -18.03 -3.20
CA THR A 177 -30.55 -19.18 -2.34
C THR A 177 -29.70 -19.16 -1.07
N ASP A 178 -30.30 -19.65 0.03
CA ASP A 178 -29.63 -19.87 1.31
C ASP A 178 -29.15 -21.32 1.48
N GLU A 179 -29.11 -22.09 0.40
CA GLU A 179 -28.71 -23.50 0.42
C GLU A 179 -27.57 -23.79 -0.55
N ILE A 180 -26.63 -24.59 -0.07
CA ILE A 180 -25.56 -25.19 -0.88
C ILE A 180 -25.84 -26.70 -0.93
N GLU A 181 -26.05 -27.20 -2.14
CA GLU A 181 -26.16 -28.63 -2.41
C GLU A 181 -24.79 -29.21 -2.73
N TYR A 182 -24.41 -30.33 -2.13
CA TYR A 182 -23.17 -31.01 -2.48
C TYR A 182 -23.28 -32.51 -2.48
N ILE A 183 -22.42 -33.15 -3.25
CA ILE A 183 -22.30 -34.59 -3.41
C ILE A 183 -20.87 -35.02 -3.42
N THR A 184 -20.62 -36.27 -3.08
CA THR A 184 -19.31 -36.91 -3.33
C THR A 184 -19.04 -36.98 -4.83
N SER A 185 -17.79 -36.77 -5.25
CA SER A 185 -17.36 -36.79 -6.64
C SER A 185 -16.04 -37.58 -6.83
N ASN A 186 -15.64 -37.78 -8.07
CA ASN A 186 -14.47 -38.58 -8.43
C ASN A 186 -13.26 -37.72 -8.87
N ARG A 187 -13.09 -36.50 -8.33
CA ARG A 187 -11.92 -35.70 -8.64
C ARG A 187 -10.64 -36.40 -8.19
N GLY A 188 -9.74 -36.66 -9.12
CA GLY A 188 -8.50 -37.42 -8.83
C GLY A 188 -7.42 -36.60 -8.13
N THR A 189 -7.36 -35.28 -8.38
CA THR A 189 -6.28 -34.38 -7.90
C THR A 189 -6.77 -33.47 -6.78
N SER A 190 -5.90 -33.23 -5.80
CA SER A 190 -6.15 -32.24 -4.72
C SER A 190 -6.23 -30.83 -5.28
N GLY A 191 -6.90 -29.93 -4.54
CA GLY A 191 -7.11 -28.53 -4.89
C GLY A 191 -8.58 -28.20 -5.10
N THR A 192 -8.84 -27.00 -5.56
CA THR A 192 -10.20 -26.47 -5.74
C THR A 192 -10.37 -25.91 -7.14
N LYS A 193 -11.54 -26.15 -7.74
CA LYS A 193 -11.97 -25.51 -8.98
C LYS A 193 -13.32 -24.85 -8.74
N ILE A 194 -13.37 -23.54 -8.89
CA ILE A 194 -14.58 -22.75 -8.80
C ILE A 194 -15.00 -22.32 -10.19
N THR A 195 -16.23 -22.69 -10.57
CA THR A 195 -16.82 -22.33 -11.87
C THR A 195 -17.98 -21.38 -11.65
N LEU A 196 -17.86 -20.17 -12.18
CA LEU A 196 -18.90 -19.15 -12.19
C LEU A 196 -19.67 -19.19 -13.51
N VAL A 197 -21.00 -19.30 -13.43
CA VAL A 197 -21.89 -19.10 -14.58
C VAL A 197 -22.20 -17.61 -14.65
N LEU A 198 -21.55 -16.88 -15.53
CA LEU A 198 -21.65 -15.43 -15.57
C LEU A 198 -23.02 -14.94 -16.04
N LYS A 199 -23.45 -13.79 -15.52
CA LYS A 199 -24.60 -13.04 -16.02
C LYS A 199 -24.23 -12.46 -17.42
N PRO A 200 -25.17 -12.41 -18.38
CA PRO A 200 -24.87 -12.03 -19.74
C PRO A 200 -24.17 -10.67 -19.88
N GLN A 201 -24.57 -9.67 -19.07
CA GLN A 201 -24.00 -8.33 -19.14
C GLN A 201 -22.51 -8.29 -18.74
N TYR A 202 -22.03 -9.22 -17.91
CA TYR A 202 -20.62 -9.34 -17.54
C TYR A 202 -19.85 -10.24 -18.52
N ALA A 203 -20.47 -11.33 -18.95
CA ALA A 203 -19.90 -12.23 -19.96
C ALA A 203 -19.54 -11.50 -21.26
N MET A 204 -20.42 -10.60 -21.75
CA MET A 204 -20.20 -9.82 -22.97
C MET A 204 -19.05 -8.79 -22.87
N ARG A 205 -18.70 -8.36 -21.67
CA ARG A 205 -17.63 -7.36 -21.45
C ARG A 205 -16.28 -7.99 -21.16
N LEU A 206 -16.24 -9.28 -20.90
CA LEU A 206 -15.01 -9.97 -20.55
C LEU A 206 -14.14 -10.16 -21.80
N THR A 207 -12.87 -9.80 -21.70
CA THR A 207 -11.87 -9.97 -22.76
C THR A 207 -10.62 -10.60 -22.18
N HIS A 208 -9.81 -11.24 -23.03
CA HIS A 208 -8.54 -11.80 -22.59
C HIS A 208 -7.65 -10.75 -21.92
N GLN A 209 -7.50 -9.58 -22.56
CA GLN A 209 -6.69 -8.50 -21.99
C GLN A 209 -7.27 -7.97 -20.68
N GLY A 210 -8.61 -7.85 -20.57
CA GLY A 210 -9.28 -7.43 -19.34
C GLY A 210 -9.02 -8.39 -18.18
N MET A 211 -9.05 -9.71 -18.43
CA MET A 211 -8.73 -10.71 -17.41
C MET A 211 -7.26 -10.60 -16.95
N VAL A 212 -6.32 -10.48 -17.88
CA VAL A 212 -4.90 -10.29 -17.57
C VAL A 212 -4.68 -9.02 -16.75
N GLN A 213 -5.32 -7.91 -17.16
CA GLN A 213 -5.23 -6.63 -16.44
C GLN A 213 -5.86 -6.71 -15.05
N ALA A 214 -6.98 -7.41 -14.88
CA ALA A 214 -7.61 -7.59 -13.58
C ALA A 214 -6.68 -8.36 -12.61
N VAL A 215 -6.04 -9.44 -13.05
CA VAL A 215 -5.07 -10.16 -12.23
C VAL A 215 -3.89 -9.26 -11.87
N ARG A 216 -3.31 -8.55 -12.83
CA ARG A 216 -2.18 -7.63 -12.60
C ARG A 216 -2.54 -6.43 -11.72
N ARG A 217 -3.80 -5.97 -11.74
CA ARG A 217 -4.27 -4.89 -10.85
C ARG A 217 -4.24 -5.31 -9.40
N TYR A 218 -4.72 -6.53 -9.11
CA TYR A 218 -4.85 -7.01 -7.73
C TYR A 218 -3.58 -7.67 -7.19
N LEU A 219 -2.72 -8.21 -8.03
CA LEU A 219 -1.53 -8.95 -7.62
C LEU A 219 -0.26 -8.26 -8.10
N MET A 220 0.59 -7.85 -7.16
CA MET A 220 1.86 -7.18 -7.47
C MET A 220 2.94 -8.17 -7.91
N TYR A 221 3.15 -9.21 -7.13
CA TYR A 221 4.10 -10.29 -7.41
C TYR A 221 3.36 -11.61 -7.43
N PRO A 222 3.22 -12.27 -8.59
CA PRO A 222 2.78 -13.65 -8.62
C PRO A 222 3.79 -14.51 -7.84
N PRO A 223 3.37 -15.22 -6.76
CA PRO A 223 4.29 -16.06 -5.99
C PRO A 223 4.72 -17.30 -6.78
N PHE A 224 4.00 -17.62 -7.85
CA PHE A 224 4.24 -18.68 -8.82
C PHE A 224 3.45 -18.37 -10.10
N PRO A 225 3.74 -19.07 -11.23
CA PRO A 225 3.05 -18.79 -12.51
C PRO A 225 1.54 -18.94 -12.42
N ILE A 226 0.80 -17.91 -12.88
CA ILE A 226 -0.65 -17.92 -12.99
C ILE A 226 -1.06 -17.93 -14.46
N GLU A 227 -1.77 -18.97 -14.85
CA GLU A 227 -2.24 -19.13 -16.21
C GLU A 227 -3.60 -18.44 -16.40
N VAL A 228 -3.70 -17.56 -17.41
CA VAL A 228 -4.95 -16.88 -17.80
C VAL A 228 -5.31 -17.29 -19.21
N VAL A 229 -6.46 -17.94 -19.38
CA VAL A 229 -6.95 -18.47 -20.64
C VAL A 229 -8.31 -17.88 -20.98
N TYR A 230 -8.46 -17.38 -22.18
CA TYR A 230 -9.72 -16.95 -22.76
C TYR A 230 -9.93 -17.73 -24.08
N ASP A 231 -10.85 -18.69 -24.05
CA ASP A 231 -11.02 -19.69 -25.13
C ASP A 231 -9.68 -20.37 -25.46
N GLN A 232 -9.05 -19.98 -26.56
CA GLN A 232 -7.76 -20.51 -27.02
C GLN A 232 -6.57 -19.57 -26.74
N LYS A 233 -6.84 -18.34 -26.30
CA LYS A 233 -5.78 -17.37 -25.98
C LYS A 233 -5.27 -17.60 -24.58
N LYS A 234 -3.95 -17.74 -24.45
CA LYS A 234 -3.28 -18.03 -23.18
C LYS A 234 -2.24 -16.95 -22.86
N ALA A 235 -2.19 -16.55 -21.59
CA ALA A 235 -1.09 -15.77 -21.01
C ALA A 235 -0.64 -16.44 -19.71
N VAL A 236 0.65 -16.38 -19.41
CA VAL A 236 1.23 -16.84 -18.14
C VAL A 236 1.79 -15.60 -17.46
N LEU A 237 1.37 -15.38 -16.21
CA LEU A 237 1.80 -14.27 -15.37
C LEU A 237 2.77 -14.82 -14.32
N GLU A 238 4.05 -14.57 -14.50
CA GLU A 238 5.13 -14.99 -13.61
C GLU A 238 6.08 -13.85 -13.25
N ASP A 239 6.11 -12.80 -14.07
CA ASP A 239 6.94 -11.64 -13.83
C ASP A 239 6.30 -10.66 -12.84
N PRO A 240 7.11 -9.90 -12.09
CA PRO A 240 6.63 -8.78 -11.28
C PRO A 240 5.75 -7.84 -12.12
N ASN A 241 4.72 -7.31 -11.51
CA ASN A 241 3.88 -6.34 -12.20
C ASN A 241 4.71 -5.08 -12.51
N PRO A 242 4.79 -4.64 -13.79
CA PRO A 242 5.53 -3.42 -14.19
C PRO A 242 5.01 -2.14 -13.52
N ILE A 243 3.98 -2.24 -12.68
CA ILE A 243 3.50 -1.14 -11.86
C ILE A 243 4.58 -0.55 -10.92
N LEU A 244 5.65 -1.33 -10.64
CA LEU A 244 6.83 -0.87 -9.91
C LEU A 244 7.83 -0.12 -10.79
N ASP A 245 7.61 -0.08 -12.11
CA ASP A 245 8.39 0.78 -12.97
C ASP A 245 8.13 2.23 -12.58
N ASN A 246 9.17 3.03 -12.61
CA ASN A 246 9.07 4.45 -12.34
C ASN A 246 8.74 5.24 -13.61
N PRO A 247 7.46 5.48 -13.93
CA PRO A 247 7.08 6.14 -15.18
C PRO A 247 7.44 7.63 -15.21
N LEU A 248 7.88 8.20 -14.09
CA LEU A 248 8.16 9.63 -13.94
C LEU A 248 9.62 9.90 -13.55
N ALA A 249 10.52 8.94 -13.79
CA ALA A 249 11.93 9.02 -13.33
C ALA A 249 12.64 10.30 -13.77
N ASP A 250 12.40 10.77 -15.01
CA ASP A 250 13.19 11.81 -15.66
C ASP A 250 12.36 13.08 -15.98
N ILE A 251 11.19 13.24 -15.34
CA ILE A 251 10.36 14.42 -15.61
C ILE A 251 10.79 15.57 -14.70
N ALA A 252 11.28 16.63 -15.31
CA ALA A 252 11.66 17.85 -14.59
C ALA A 252 10.47 18.43 -13.81
N GLY A 253 10.68 18.77 -12.53
CA GLY A 253 9.62 19.31 -11.65
C GLY A 253 8.77 18.27 -10.95
N ILE A 254 9.08 16.99 -11.13
CA ILE A 254 8.54 15.88 -10.34
C ILE A 254 9.69 15.23 -9.60
N VAL A 255 9.54 15.08 -8.28
CA VAL A 255 10.51 14.34 -7.48
C VAL A 255 10.03 12.91 -7.32
N SER A 256 10.85 11.97 -7.78
CA SER A 256 10.62 10.54 -7.65
C SER A 256 11.49 9.97 -6.54
N ILE A 257 10.86 9.51 -5.47
CA ILE A 257 11.52 8.99 -4.28
C ILE A 257 11.38 7.46 -4.27
N PRO A 258 12.44 6.71 -4.58
CA PRO A 258 12.44 5.27 -4.48
C PRO A 258 12.47 4.84 -3.01
N ILE A 259 11.69 3.83 -2.68
CA ILE A 259 11.67 3.18 -1.37
C ILE A 259 12.02 1.72 -1.55
N ALA A 260 13.04 1.25 -0.82
CA ALA A 260 13.43 -0.16 -0.81
C ALA A 260 14.00 -0.48 0.58
N ASP A 261 13.15 -0.98 1.46
CA ASP A 261 13.55 -1.51 2.77
C ASP A 261 12.93 -2.89 3.04
N GLU A 262 13.14 -3.43 4.23
CA GLU A 262 12.66 -4.76 4.59
C GLU A 262 11.14 -4.87 4.65
N GLU A 263 10.44 -3.77 4.93
CA GLU A 263 8.99 -3.76 5.16
C GLU A 263 8.20 -3.07 4.04
N LEU A 264 8.81 -2.07 3.39
CA LEU A 264 8.14 -1.19 2.42
C LEU A 264 9.01 -0.99 1.19
N GLU A 265 8.41 -1.11 0.01
CA GLU A 265 9.06 -0.82 -1.27
C GLU A 265 8.14 -0.10 -2.23
N GLY A 266 8.71 0.51 -3.27
CA GLY A 266 7.97 1.22 -4.31
C GLY A 266 8.45 2.65 -4.53
N PHE A 267 7.52 3.54 -4.89
CA PHE A 267 7.82 4.93 -5.22
C PHE A 267 6.83 5.90 -4.59
N ILE A 268 7.35 7.06 -4.23
CA ILE A 268 6.56 8.25 -3.92
C ILE A 268 6.93 9.32 -4.95
N TRP A 269 5.93 9.98 -5.54
CA TRP A 269 6.11 11.12 -6.44
C TRP A 269 5.55 12.36 -5.80
N LEU A 270 6.37 13.40 -5.72
CA LEU A 270 5.95 14.73 -5.30
C LEU A 270 5.84 15.63 -6.53
N TYR A 271 4.74 16.39 -6.58
CA TYR A 271 4.43 17.30 -7.68
C TYR A 271 4.38 18.72 -7.15
N ASN A 272 4.94 19.68 -7.89
CA ASN A 272 4.51 21.05 -7.70
C ASN A 272 3.21 21.29 -8.48
N GLY A 273 2.40 22.26 -8.10
CA GLY A 273 1.07 22.51 -8.70
C GLY A 273 1.06 22.62 -10.23
N LYS A 274 2.21 22.95 -10.85
CA LYS A 274 2.35 23.03 -12.30
C LYS A 274 2.25 21.66 -13.00
N TYR A 275 2.63 20.58 -12.30
CA TYR A 275 2.69 19.23 -12.84
C TYR A 275 1.60 18.30 -12.28
N GLU A 276 0.62 18.82 -11.56
CA GLU A 276 -0.45 18.03 -10.95
C GLU A 276 -1.22 17.17 -11.96
N ARG A 277 -1.38 17.68 -13.19
CA ARG A 277 -2.06 16.94 -14.28
C ARG A 277 -1.31 15.68 -14.75
N MET A 278 -0.03 15.55 -14.43
CA MET A 278 0.80 14.38 -14.76
C MET A 278 0.76 13.31 -13.69
N ARG A 279 -0.10 13.46 -12.71
CA ARG A 279 -0.22 12.60 -11.53
C ARG A 279 -0.47 11.14 -11.92
N VAL A 280 0.35 10.25 -11.39
CA VAL A 280 0.16 8.79 -11.51
C VAL A 280 -0.91 8.36 -10.51
N GLU A 281 -1.74 7.42 -10.91
CA GLU A 281 -2.70 6.82 -9.99
C GLU A 281 -1.98 6.12 -8.82
N SER A 282 -2.32 6.54 -7.60
CA SER A 282 -1.76 5.97 -6.38
C SER A 282 -2.30 4.57 -6.14
N ARG A 283 -1.44 3.67 -5.67
CA ARG A 283 -1.81 2.30 -5.29
C ARG A 283 -1.03 1.83 -4.07
N LEU A 284 -1.72 1.14 -3.19
CA LEU A 284 -1.13 0.52 -2.01
C LEU A 284 -1.40 -0.98 -2.03
N TYR A 285 -0.34 -1.74 -1.92
CA TYR A 285 -0.38 -3.20 -1.83
C TYR A 285 0.06 -3.65 -0.43
N GLN A 286 -0.47 -4.76 0.04
CA GLN A 286 -0.04 -5.46 1.24
C GLN A 286 -0.04 -6.95 0.97
N GLN A 287 1.06 -7.65 1.34
CA GLN A 287 1.22 -9.08 1.08
C GLN A 287 0.93 -9.43 -0.40
N ASN A 288 1.45 -8.62 -1.32
CA ASN A 288 1.27 -8.71 -2.78
C ASN A 288 -0.14 -8.35 -3.31
N PHE A 289 -1.14 -8.14 -2.46
CA PHE A 289 -2.49 -7.81 -2.89
C PHE A 289 -2.81 -6.32 -2.78
N LEU A 290 -3.55 -5.81 -3.77
CA LEU A 290 -4.05 -4.43 -3.78
C LEU A 290 -4.97 -4.20 -2.58
N VAL A 291 -4.62 -3.21 -1.77
CA VAL A 291 -5.44 -2.75 -0.63
C VAL A 291 -6.35 -1.62 -1.07
N THR A 292 -5.78 -0.61 -1.72
CA THR A 292 -6.52 0.58 -2.16
C THR A 292 -5.80 1.29 -3.30
N GLU A 293 -6.54 2.08 -4.07
CA GLU A 293 -6.01 2.87 -5.18
C GLU A 293 -6.74 4.21 -5.33
N GLY A 294 -6.19 5.08 -6.18
CA GLY A 294 -6.76 6.37 -6.52
C GLY A 294 -6.87 7.32 -5.33
N GLU A 295 -8.02 7.97 -5.20
CA GLU A 295 -8.27 8.99 -4.17
C GLU A 295 -8.21 8.44 -2.74
N ALA A 296 -8.54 7.18 -2.54
CA ALA A 296 -8.46 6.55 -1.22
C ALA A 296 -7.02 6.51 -0.66
N CYS A 297 -6.00 6.55 -1.53
CA CYS A 297 -4.61 6.67 -1.12
C CYS A 297 -4.21 8.11 -0.71
N ASN A 298 -5.01 9.13 -1.01
CA ASN A 298 -4.65 10.52 -0.72
C ASN A 298 -4.47 10.77 0.79
N GLY A 299 -5.15 10.00 1.62
CA GLY A 299 -4.99 10.07 3.06
C GLY A 299 -3.61 9.66 3.58
N LEU A 300 -2.80 8.96 2.78
CA LEU A 300 -1.42 8.59 3.11
C LEU A 300 -0.46 9.78 2.94
N GLN A 301 -0.88 10.83 2.23
CA GLN A 301 -0.09 12.04 2.04
C GLN A 301 0.09 12.74 3.39
N PRO A 302 1.34 13.02 3.80
CA PRO A 302 1.59 13.86 4.97
C PRO A 302 0.93 15.24 4.78
N GLU A 303 0.41 15.82 5.86
CA GLU A 303 -0.34 17.08 5.78
C GLU A 303 0.48 18.27 5.29
N TRP A 304 1.81 18.19 5.48
CA TRP A 304 2.75 19.22 5.07
C TRP A 304 3.23 19.08 3.61
N VAL A 305 2.79 18.05 2.88
CA VAL A 305 3.07 17.87 1.44
C VAL A 305 1.90 18.41 0.63
N GLN A 306 2.18 19.17 -0.46
CA GLN A 306 1.12 19.74 -1.32
C GLN A 306 0.42 18.67 -2.16
N HIS A 307 1.20 17.99 -2.99
CA HIS A 307 0.69 17.01 -3.94
C HIS A 307 1.59 15.78 -3.97
N MET A 308 0.99 14.63 -3.75
CA MET A 308 1.68 13.35 -3.71
C MET A 308 0.90 12.28 -4.48
N SER A 309 1.61 11.40 -5.13
CA SER A 309 1.12 10.07 -5.54
C SER A 309 2.10 9.02 -5.05
N CYS A 310 1.63 7.79 -4.91
CA CYS A 310 2.50 6.72 -4.47
C CYS A 310 2.09 5.37 -5.06
N ARG A 311 3.06 4.50 -5.28
CA ARG A 311 2.87 3.07 -5.50
C ARG A 311 3.71 2.34 -4.49
N LEU A 312 3.07 1.80 -3.47
CA LEU A 312 3.73 1.24 -2.31
C LEU A 312 3.29 -0.19 -2.07
N HIS A 313 4.22 -1.02 -1.65
CA HIS A 313 3.99 -2.39 -1.25
C HIS A 313 4.51 -2.64 0.16
N LEU A 314 3.60 -2.97 1.07
CA LEU A 314 3.89 -3.50 2.39
C LEU A 314 4.14 -5.01 2.26
N LYS A 315 5.38 -5.43 2.42
CA LYS A 315 5.81 -6.84 2.21
C LYS A 315 5.15 -7.80 3.18
N LYS A 316 4.88 -7.33 4.40
CA LYS A 316 4.19 -8.07 5.45
C LYS A 316 2.85 -7.42 5.76
N ARG A 317 2.02 -8.15 6.50
CA ARG A 317 0.77 -7.60 7.01
C ARG A 317 1.05 -6.52 8.07
N PHE A 318 0.61 -5.33 7.80
CA PHE A 318 0.77 -4.18 8.68
C PHE A 318 -0.56 -3.49 8.96
N LEU A 319 -1.31 -3.14 7.90
CA LEU A 319 -2.55 -2.39 8.03
C LEU A 319 -3.72 -3.29 8.41
N THR A 320 -4.63 -2.73 9.21
CA THR A 320 -5.95 -3.30 9.44
C THR A 320 -6.83 -2.98 8.24
N LEU A 321 -7.39 -4.02 7.61
CA LEU A 321 -8.28 -3.86 6.47
C LEU A 321 -9.74 -3.97 6.90
N PRO A 322 -10.65 -3.19 6.33
CA PRO A 322 -12.07 -3.38 6.52
C PRO A 322 -12.52 -4.70 5.88
N MET A 323 -13.66 -5.24 6.28
CA MET A 323 -14.15 -6.53 5.80
C MET A 323 -14.29 -6.61 4.27
N ASN A 324 -14.76 -5.54 3.64
CA ASN A 324 -14.87 -5.43 2.18
C ASN A 324 -13.51 -5.22 1.49
N ARG A 325 -12.41 -5.10 2.25
CA ARG A 325 -11.04 -4.82 1.77
C ARG A 325 -10.94 -3.61 0.83
N SER A 326 -11.91 -2.72 0.86
CA SER A 326 -11.88 -1.47 0.11
C SER A 326 -11.60 -0.30 1.05
N GLY A 327 -10.55 0.44 0.76
CA GLY A 327 -10.12 1.57 1.58
C GLY A 327 -9.22 1.20 2.77
N LEU A 328 -8.98 2.19 3.63
CA LEU A 328 -8.06 2.10 4.76
C LEU A 328 -8.79 2.43 6.06
N VAL A 329 -8.60 1.60 7.08
CA VAL A 329 -9.01 1.93 8.44
C VAL A 329 -8.02 2.95 9.00
N LYS A 330 -8.51 4.13 9.40
CA LYS A 330 -7.68 5.22 9.94
C LYS A 330 -7.37 5.01 11.43
N ASP A 331 -6.73 3.88 11.72
CA ASP A 331 -6.26 3.51 13.05
C ASP A 331 -4.80 3.99 13.32
N GLU A 332 -4.22 3.56 14.44
CA GLU A 332 -2.85 3.87 14.79
C GLU A 332 -1.83 3.37 13.76
N LYS A 333 -2.04 2.18 13.19
CA LYS A 333 -1.16 1.62 12.16
C LYS A 333 -1.16 2.44 10.88
N TYR A 334 -2.33 2.96 10.52
CA TYR A 334 -2.44 3.90 9.41
C TYR A 334 -1.64 5.18 9.66
N GLN A 335 -1.70 5.74 10.88
CA GLN A 335 -0.91 6.92 11.24
C GLN A 335 0.60 6.63 11.21
N GLN A 336 1.02 5.49 11.74
CA GLN A 336 2.41 5.04 11.68
C GLN A 336 2.93 4.91 10.24
N LEU A 337 2.11 4.39 9.31
CA LEU A 337 2.48 4.32 7.89
C LEU A 337 2.64 5.72 7.29
N ARG A 338 1.72 6.64 7.61
CA ARG A 338 1.76 8.03 7.15
C ARG A 338 3.00 8.76 7.65
N GLU A 339 3.36 8.59 8.93
CA GLU A 339 4.59 9.11 9.53
C GLU A 339 5.82 8.53 8.85
N LYS A 340 5.85 7.20 8.63
CA LYS A 340 6.94 6.52 7.93
C LYS A 340 7.14 7.07 6.51
N ILE A 341 6.05 7.34 5.78
CA ILE A 341 6.10 8.00 4.47
C ILE A 341 6.74 9.40 4.60
N GLY A 342 6.32 10.19 5.58
CA GLY A 342 6.89 11.51 5.85
C GLY A 342 8.40 11.44 6.11
N GLN A 343 8.85 10.53 6.97
CA GLN A 343 10.27 10.30 7.26
C GLN A 343 11.07 9.92 6.00
N LYS A 344 10.50 9.09 5.11
CA LYS A 344 11.17 8.74 3.83
C LYS A 344 11.35 9.95 2.92
N ILE A 345 10.35 10.83 2.85
CA ILE A 345 10.43 12.08 2.08
C ILE A 345 11.54 12.97 2.65
N VAL A 346 11.54 13.19 3.96
CA VAL A 346 12.57 13.97 4.65
C VAL A 346 13.96 13.38 4.38
N LYS A 347 14.15 12.09 4.61
CA LYS A 347 15.43 11.40 4.40
C LYS A 347 15.93 11.49 2.95
N TYR A 348 15.03 11.53 1.97
CA TYR A 348 15.41 11.71 0.59
C TYR A 348 16.01 13.12 0.37
N PHE A 349 15.33 14.16 0.84
CA PHE A 349 15.79 15.54 0.66
C PHE A 349 17.08 15.85 1.45
N THR A 350 17.35 15.16 2.55
CA THR A 350 18.63 15.31 3.27
C THR A 350 19.82 14.80 2.48
N LYS A 351 19.60 13.81 1.60
CA LYS A 351 20.66 13.25 0.74
C LYS A 351 20.81 13.97 -0.59
N SER A 352 19.73 14.55 -1.08
CA SER A 352 19.68 15.24 -2.37
C SER A 352 19.08 16.63 -2.14
N PRO A 353 19.88 17.66 -1.91
CA PRO A 353 19.42 19.01 -1.63
C PRO A 353 18.70 19.57 -2.88
N LEU A 354 17.40 19.49 -2.86
CA LEU A 354 16.47 20.05 -3.84
C LEU A 354 15.59 21.09 -3.12
N THR A 355 14.88 21.89 -3.90
CA THR A 355 13.96 22.90 -3.35
C THR A 355 12.71 22.23 -2.78
N LEU A 356 12.79 21.73 -1.57
CA LEU A 356 11.66 21.07 -0.86
C LEU A 356 10.46 21.99 -0.75
N ASN A 357 10.64 23.31 -0.64
CA ASN A 357 9.57 24.31 -0.52
C ASN A 357 8.54 24.23 -1.65
N LEU A 358 8.95 23.80 -2.85
CA LEU A 358 8.02 23.64 -3.99
C LEU A 358 6.95 22.56 -3.74
N TYR A 359 7.17 21.70 -2.78
CA TYR A 359 6.33 20.52 -2.48
C TYR A 359 5.63 20.63 -1.13
N LEU A 360 5.95 21.67 -0.32
CA LEU A 360 5.33 21.90 0.97
C LEU A 360 3.99 22.63 0.82
N SER A 361 3.02 22.26 1.66
CA SER A 361 1.73 22.92 1.72
C SER A 361 1.83 24.27 2.44
N ASP A 362 1.20 25.30 1.86
CA ASP A 362 1.10 26.60 2.51
C ASP A 362 0.28 26.48 3.81
N GLY A 363 0.87 26.95 4.92
CA GLY A 363 0.16 27.15 6.19
C GLY A 363 0.21 26.03 7.23
N LYS A 364 0.79 24.86 6.96
CA LYS A 364 0.96 23.79 7.97
C LYS A 364 2.41 23.66 8.44
N LYS A 365 2.79 24.54 9.31
CA LYS A 365 4.16 24.86 9.73
C LYS A 365 4.66 24.04 10.91
N SER A 366 3.75 23.46 11.71
CA SER A 366 4.10 22.71 12.93
C SER A 366 4.58 21.29 12.66
N VAL A 367 4.31 20.75 11.48
CA VAL A 367 4.54 19.32 11.20
C VAL A 367 6.00 18.99 10.95
N LEU A 368 6.81 19.95 10.47
CA LEU A 368 8.26 19.74 10.36
C LEU A 368 8.93 19.57 11.72
N THR A 369 8.34 20.07 12.80
CA THR A 369 8.83 19.88 14.17
C THR A 369 8.70 18.46 14.67
N GLU A 370 7.83 17.64 14.08
CA GLU A 370 7.72 16.21 14.40
C GLU A 370 9.00 15.43 14.00
N TYR A 371 9.84 16.05 13.18
CA TYR A 371 11.12 15.49 12.71
C TYR A 371 12.33 16.24 13.30
N GLU A 372 12.28 16.68 14.54
CA GLU A 372 13.32 17.49 15.18
C GLU A 372 14.73 16.88 15.06
N SER A 373 14.86 15.56 15.18
CA SER A 373 16.15 14.87 15.01
C SER A 373 16.77 14.99 13.63
N GLU A 374 15.97 15.36 12.63
CA GLU A 374 16.38 15.49 11.22
C GLU A 374 16.42 16.95 10.74
N MET A 375 16.08 17.91 11.63
CA MET A 375 15.98 19.33 11.27
C MET A 375 17.30 19.92 10.75
N GLU A 376 18.43 19.54 11.34
CA GLU A 376 19.74 19.98 10.86
C GLU A 376 20.03 19.48 9.45
N LEU A 377 19.64 18.26 9.15
CA LEU A 377 19.78 17.68 7.83
C LEU A 377 18.82 18.32 6.82
N LEU A 378 17.60 18.63 7.25
CA LEU A 378 16.62 19.33 6.43
C LEU A 378 17.06 20.75 6.06
N ALA A 379 17.86 21.42 6.88
CA ALA A 379 18.38 22.75 6.60
C ALA A 379 19.15 22.84 5.27
N LYS A 380 19.70 21.72 4.80
CA LYS A 380 20.38 21.62 3.49
C LYS A 380 19.39 21.53 2.32
N ALA A 381 18.21 21.01 2.55
CA ALA A 381 17.21 20.77 1.52
C ALA A 381 16.16 21.89 1.44
N VAL A 382 15.85 22.53 2.58
CA VAL A 382 14.86 23.62 2.64
C VAL A 382 15.51 24.91 2.18
N THR A 383 14.93 25.54 1.16
CA THR A 383 15.36 26.83 0.63
C THR A 383 14.36 27.92 0.97
N VAL A 384 14.83 29.14 1.07
CA VAL A 384 14.03 30.34 1.31
C VAL A 384 14.42 31.45 0.33
N ASP A 385 13.43 32.21 -0.11
CA ASP A 385 13.67 33.40 -0.91
C ASP A 385 14.16 34.51 0.02
N VAL A 386 15.34 35.02 -0.27
CA VAL A 386 15.97 36.09 0.47
C VAL A 386 16.45 37.22 -0.46
N PHE A 387 16.46 38.43 0.05
CA PHE A 387 17.13 39.53 -0.64
C PHE A 387 18.53 39.72 -0.02
N LEU A 388 19.54 39.46 -0.81
CA LEU A 388 20.95 39.53 -0.39
C LEU A 388 21.78 40.21 -1.47
N LYS A 389 22.67 41.14 -1.05
CA LYS A 389 23.59 41.85 -1.95
C LYS A 389 22.92 42.49 -3.18
N GLY A 390 21.71 43.02 -3.01
CA GLY A 390 21.02 43.76 -4.05
C GLY A 390 20.14 42.95 -4.99
N GLN A 391 20.02 41.64 -4.81
CA GLN A 391 19.20 40.76 -5.63
C GLN A 391 18.42 39.75 -4.77
N THR A 392 17.29 39.31 -5.29
CA THR A 392 16.53 38.19 -4.70
C THR A 392 17.16 36.89 -5.16
N VAL A 393 17.50 36.05 -4.20
CA VAL A 393 18.09 34.72 -4.43
C VAL A 393 17.39 33.70 -3.55
N GLU A 394 17.30 32.50 -4.03
CA GLU A 394 16.84 31.35 -3.26
C GLU A 394 18.07 30.65 -2.65
N LEU A 395 18.08 30.50 -1.32
CA LEU A 395 19.22 29.91 -0.62
C LEU A 395 18.74 28.81 0.35
N PRO A 396 19.50 27.70 0.44
CA PRO A 396 19.33 26.74 1.51
C PRO A 396 19.56 27.40 2.88
N ILE A 397 18.77 27.01 3.87
CA ILE A 397 18.91 27.53 5.24
C ILE A 397 20.29 27.22 5.80
N ASP A 398 20.82 26.04 5.52
CA ASP A 398 22.20 25.66 5.87
C ASP A 398 23.25 26.67 5.35
N THR A 399 23.10 27.12 4.12
CA THR A 399 23.98 28.15 3.54
C THR A 399 23.85 29.49 4.27
N ILE A 400 22.64 29.86 4.72
CA ILE A 400 22.41 31.08 5.49
C ILE A 400 23.09 30.96 6.86
N VAL A 401 22.91 29.83 7.55
CA VAL A 401 23.55 29.54 8.84
C VAL A 401 25.05 29.67 8.76
N HIS A 402 25.69 29.00 7.82
CA HIS A 402 27.15 29.04 7.66
C HIS A 402 27.67 30.41 7.20
N GLY A 403 26.90 31.16 6.42
CA GLY A 403 27.29 32.48 5.93
C GLY A 403 27.38 33.57 7.01
N PHE A 404 26.74 33.34 8.18
CA PHE A 404 26.71 34.28 9.30
C PHE A 404 27.32 33.74 10.59
N GLU A 405 28.08 32.68 10.52
CA GLU A 405 28.70 32.02 11.67
C GLU A 405 29.42 33.02 12.61
N GLY A 406 29.10 32.95 13.89
CA GLY A 406 29.71 33.78 14.93
C GLY A 406 29.26 35.26 14.94
N LYS A 407 28.26 35.66 14.16
CA LYS A 407 27.74 37.01 14.06
C LYS A 407 26.29 37.12 14.46
N ALA A 408 25.93 38.18 15.19
CA ALA A 408 24.57 38.58 15.35
C ALA A 408 24.03 39.15 14.02
N ILE A 409 22.89 38.64 13.56
CA ILE A 409 22.23 39.14 12.36
C ILE A 409 20.86 39.68 12.69
N ARG A 410 20.54 40.82 12.07
CA ARG A 410 19.18 41.32 12.03
C ARG A 410 18.52 40.82 10.76
N ILE A 411 17.43 40.12 10.92
CA ILE A 411 16.65 39.55 9.82
C ILE A 411 15.34 40.33 9.74
N ALA A 412 15.02 40.84 8.56
CA ALA A 412 13.74 41.49 8.30
C ALA A 412 12.82 40.55 7.52
N PHE A 413 11.57 40.45 7.96
CA PHE A 413 10.51 39.74 7.23
C PHE A 413 9.59 40.76 6.57
N ILE A 414 9.37 40.63 5.27
CA ILE A 414 8.59 41.59 4.47
C ILE A 414 7.85 40.85 3.35
N THR A 415 6.62 41.28 3.03
CA THR A 415 5.95 40.80 1.83
C THR A 415 6.64 41.34 0.57
N GLN A 416 6.60 40.56 -0.52
CA GLN A 416 7.17 40.98 -1.81
C GLN A 416 6.57 42.31 -2.26
N GLY A 417 5.24 42.47 -2.16
CA GLY A 417 4.55 43.72 -2.57
C GLY A 417 4.99 44.94 -1.78
N LEU A 418 5.17 44.79 -0.45
CA LEU A 418 5.62 45.88 0.43
C LEU A 418 7.09 46.20 0.17
N PHE A 419 7.94 45.16 -0.08
CA PHE A 419 9.32 45.35 -0.47
C PHE A 419 9.47 46.17 -1.75
N ASP A 420 8.71 45.83 -2.79
CA ASP A 420 8.73 46.52 -4.07
C ASP A 420 8.18 47.95 -3.95
N TYR A 421 7.15 48.16 -3.11
CA TYR A 421 6.58 49.46 -2.81
C TYR A 421 7.61 50.40 -2.15
N TYR A 422 8.32 49.93 -1.11
CA TYR A 422 9.36 50.73 -0.44
C TYR A 422 10.54 50.99 -1.35
N ARG A 423 10.97 50.03 -2.13
CA ARG A 423 12.04 50.17 -3.11
C ARG A 423 11.75 51.23 -4.15
N LYS A 424 10.48 51.34 -4.56
CA LYS A 424 10.03 52.30 -5.59
C LYS A 424 9.79 53.72 -5.02
N ASN A 425 9.16 53.82 -3.86
CA ASN A 425 8.62 55.09 -3.38
C ASN A 425 9.46 55.75 -2.27
N TYR A 426 10.31 55.00 -1.57
CA TYR A 426 11.06 55.47 -0.39
C TYR A 426 12.55 55.12 -0.52
N GLN A 427 13.18 55.53 -1.57
CA GLN A 427 14.57 55.16 -1.92
C GLN A 427 15.61 55.42 -0.83
N MET A 428 15.50 56.56 -0.12
CA MET A 428 16.47 56.93 0.94
C MET A 428 16.34 56.01 2.16
N ASP A 429 15.11 55.86 2.63
CA ASP A 429 14.79 55.00 3.79
C ASP A 429 15.03 53.52 3.46
N PHE A 430 14.73 53.14 2.22
CA PHE A 430 14.99 51.76 1.76
C PHE A 430 16.49 51.43 1.69
N ARG A 431 17.34 52.43 1.25
CA ARG A 431 18.79 52.26 1.31
C ARG A 431 19.32 52.13 2.73
N ARG A 432 18.76 52.91 3.68
CA ARG A 432 19.07 52.79 5.10
C ARG A 432 18.64 51.44 5.64
N PHE A 433 17.42 50.99 5.34
CA PHE A 433 16.89 49.67 5.69
C PHE A 433 17.79 48.51 5.19
N LEU A 434 18.26 48.58 3.92
CA LEU A 434 19.18 47.57 3.37
C LEU A 434 20.56 47.60 4.04
N LYS A 435 20.98 48.76 4.53
CA LYS A 435 22.27 48.91 5.21
C LYS A 435 22.23 48.36 6.64
N GLU A 436 21.09 48.50 7.30
CA GLU A 436 20.86 48.02 8.67
C GLU A 436 20.57 46.52 8.74
N ASN A 437 19.93 45.96 7.71
CA ASN A 437 19.54 44.56 7.66
C ASN A 437 20.40 43.78 6.66
N LYS A 438 21.12 42.81 7.16
CA LYS A 438 22.00 41.99 6.33
C LYS A 438 21.29 40.88 5.58
N LEU A 439 20.13 40.47 6.09
CA LEU A 439 19.30 39.43 5.51
C LEU A 439 17.84 39.85 5.54
N ILE A 440 17.18 39.77 4.40
CA ILE A 440 15.75 40.00 4.28
C ILE A 440 15.13 38.71 3.77
N VAL A 441 14.18 38.16 4.53
CA VAL A 441 13.44 36.94 4.21
C VAL A 441 12.03 37.35 3.82
N PHE A 442 11.53 36.86 2.68
CA PHE A 442 10.16 37.16 2.29
C PHE A 442 9.15 36.43 3.18
N GLU A 443 8.08 37.13 3.54
CA GLU A 443 7.11 36.68 4.58
C GLU A 443 6.52 35.31 4.29
N LYS A 444 6.32 34.94 3.01
CA LYS A 444 5.89 33.60 2.60
C LYS A 444 6.78 32.46 3.14
N ASN A 445 8.05 32.74 3.40
CA ASN A 445 9.02 31.77 3.91
C ASN A 445 9.31 31.95 5.42
N ARG A 446 8.69 32.97 6.06
CA ARG A 446 9.00 33.34 7.45
C ARG A 446 8.92 32.17 8.41
N ASP A 447 7.81 31.45 8.37
CA ASP A 447 7.59 30.46 9.39
C ASP A 447 8.45 29.21 9.20
N ILE A 448 8.64 28.77 7.96
CA ILE A 448 9.57 27.66 7.69
C ILE A 448 10.99 28.07 8.06
N PHE A 449 11.38 29.32 7.75
CA PHE A 449 12.67 29.86 8.15
C PHE A 449 12.84 29.88 9.66
N CYS A 450 11.86 30.44 10.39
CA CYS A 450 11.89 30.54 11.84
C CYS A 450 11.92 29.17 12.50
N GLN A 451 11.19 28.20 11.98
CA GLN A 451 11.16 26.83 12.48
C GLN A 451 12.50 26.11 12.26
N MET A 452 13.06 26.21 11.07
CA MET A 452 14.34 25.60 10.73
C MET A 452 15.51 26.25 11.46
N MET A 453 15.40 27.54 11.82
CA MET A 453 16.42 28.26 12.57
C MET A 453 16.30 28.06 14.09
N ALA A 454 15.22 27.45 14.58
CA ALA A 454 15.01 27.27 16.02
C ALA A 454 16.18 26.58 16.75
N PRO A 455 16.82 25.53 16.23
CA PRO A 455 17.97 24.87 16.89
C PRO A 455 19.20 25.78 17.03
N TYR A 456 19.31 26.81 16.17
CA TYR A 456 20.45 27.71 16.13
C TYR A 456 20.27 29.01 16.91
N ARG A 457 19.13 29.16 17.64
CA ARG A 457 18.78 30.38 18.36
C ARG A 457 19.31 30.39 19.79
N LYS A 458 20.08 31.42 20.17
CA LYS A 458 20.36 31.73 21.57
C LYS A 458 19.32 32.64 22.22
N SER A 459 18.79 33.61 21.46
CA SER A 459 17.78 34.52 21.95
C SER A 459 16.96 35.09 20.79
N GLN A 460 15.70 35.38 21.04
CA GLN A 460 14.80 36.01 20.08
C GLN A 460 14.31 37.34 20.66
N ARG A 461 14.52 38.44 19.92
CA ARG A 461 13.96 39.75 20.24
C ARG A 461 13.19 40.27 19.06
N TYR A 462 11.92 40.57 19.25
CA TYR A 462 11.11 41.26 18.25
C TYR A 462 11.28 42.76 18.42
N ILE A 463 11.74 43.45 17.40
CA ILE A 463 11.86 44.87 17.37
C ILE A 463 10.83 45.40 16.38
N ILE A 464 9.91 46.24 16.85
CA ILE A 464 8.94 46.94 15.98
C ILE A 464 9.74 47.99 15.20
N SER A 465 9.71 47.93 13.89
CA SER A 465 10.38 48.86 12.99
C SER A 465 9.61 50.19 12.90
N ASP A 466 10.35 51.27 12.65
CA ASP A 466 9.77 52.54 12.27
C ASP A 466 9.09 52.49 10.89
N CYS A 467 9.26 51.44 10.15
CA CYS A 467 8.58 51.21 8.88
C CYS A 467 7.34 50.30 9.10
N PRO A 468 6.12 50.81 8.85
CA PRO A 468 4.90 50.03 9.01
C PRO A 468 4.91 48.74 8.16
N GLY A 469 4.53 47.62 8.77
CA GLY A 469 4.43 46.32 8.07
C GLY A 469 5.73 45.54 7.95
N ILE A 470 6.83 46.02 8.57
CA ILE A 470 8.07 45.24 8.65
C ILE A 470 8.23 44.70 10.08
N ILE A 471 8.43 43.39 10.19
CA ILE A 471 8.72 42.71 11.46
C ILE A 471 10.18 42.34 11.46
N TYR A 472 10.91 42.81 12.49
CA TYR A 472 12.28 42.40 12.70
C TYR A 472 12.34 41.23 13.68
N ASP A 473 13.17 40.29 13.34
CA ASP A 473 13.59 39.23 14.26
C ASP A 473 15.11 39.37 14.46
N GLU A 474 15.53 39.69 15.66
CA GLU A 474 16.93 39.76 16.01
C GLU A 474 17.35 38.38 16.54
N MET A 475 17.95 37.60 15.68
CA MET A 475 18.48 36.27 16.03
C MET A 475 19.96 36.38 16.42
N VAL A 476 20.28 35.95 17.60
CA VAL A 476 21.65 35.65 17.98
C VAL A 476 21.81 34.13 17.83
N ALA A 477 22.33 33.71 16.71
CA ALA A 477 22.55 32.31 16.44
C ALA A 477 23.86 31.82 17.07
N ASP A 478 23.80 30.69 17.76
CA ASP A 478 25.00 30.01 18.26
C ASP A 478 25.46 28.94 17.27
N PHE A 479 26.29 29.37 16.36
CA PHE A 479 26.81 28.52 15.28
C PHE A 479 27.93 27.58 15.73
N HIS A 480 28.38 27.68 17.01
CA HIS A 480 29.43 26.80 17.54
C HIS A 480 28.95 25.38 17.84
N MET A 481 27.65 25.17 18.01
CA MET A 481 27.10 23.84 18.32
C MET A 481 27.12 22.86 17.14
N VAL A 482 27.22 23.33 15.90
CA VAL A 482 27.20 22.47 14.70
C VAL A 482 28.51 21.72 14.50
N ARG A 483 29.63 22.19 15.09
CA ARG A 483 30.93 21.54 14.95
C ARG A 483 31.20 20.35 15.87
N SER A 484 30.34 20.10 16.86
CA SER A 484 30.58 19.04 17.85
C SER A 484 29.87 17.72 17.56
N VAL A 485 29.21 17.55 16.41
CA VAL A 485 28.44 16.35 16.02
C VAL A 485 28.89 15.79 14.66
N VAL A 486 30.17 16.02 14.30
CA VAL A 486 30.79 15.29 13.18
C VAL A 486 31.93 14.43 13.71
#